data_e1dc38d0373425f1fcf3613f50987f6e
#
_entry.id   e1dc38d0373425f1fcf3613f50987f6e
#
_cell.length_a   1.000
_cell.length_b   1.000
_cell.length_c   1.000
_cell.angle_alpha   90.00
_cell.angle_beta   90.00
_cell.angle_gamma   90.00
#
_symmetry.space_group_name_H-M   'P 1'
#
loop_
_entity.id
_entity.type
_entity.pdbx_description
1 polymer ?
#
loop_
_entity_poly.entity_id
_entity_poly.type
_entity_poly.pdbx_seq_one_letter_code
_entity_poly.pdbx_strand_id
1 'polypeptide(L)'
;MAIATLAGGCDADEPSTVFEWAVNIGGPDYTGADGTRYVAEEFVSGGEVGVLDEILGSQDPQLYTSFREGDIRVDRPIANGIYDVTFHFAEPAEIGGGERLFDIIVNGKRVLHDLDVMVSRDGKIRSALTVAIPNIEVTNEHLRIEFAPTAREPILSALVVRGKSTEPDKWRLVWGDEFDRDGRPDPNRWNMEEWPARVVNDEDQAYTSRPENARVENGLLIIEARREDFEGARYTSARLQSQGKGDFLYGRFEVRAKLPRGMGTWPAIWMLPSNPFTYATTCSDDPDWQG
;
A
#
# COMPACT_ATOMS: atom_id res chain seq x y z
N MET A 1 31.67 -10.60 8.27
CA MET A 1 31.79 -9.20 8.67
C MET A 1 30.79 -9.01 9.82
N ALA A 2 31.32 -9.03 11.03
CA ALA A 2 30.50 -8.97 12.24
C ALA A 2 30.02 -7.53 12.45
N ILE A 3 28.73 -7.34 12.69
CA ILE A 3 28.16 -6.07 13.15
C ILE A 3 27.88 -6.23 14.63
N ALA A 4 28.60 -5.44 15.43
CA ALA A 4 28.48 -5.40 16.87
C ALA A 4 27.13 -4.80 17.29
N THR A 5 26.47 -5.46 18.24
CA THR A 5 25.30 -4.95 18.93
C THR A 5 25.74 -3.91 19.95
N LEU A 6 25.38 -2.66 19.75
CA LEU A 6 25.42 -1.64 20.78
C LEU A 6 24.05 -1.53 21.42
N ALA A 7 23.95 -1.97 22.67
CA ALA A 7 22.83 -1.66 23.54
C ALA A 7 22.96 -0.18 23.96
N GLY A 8 22.08 0.66 23.46
CA GLY A 8 21.90 2.05 23.87
C GLY A 8 20.48 2.22 24.39
N GLY A 9 20.37 2.90 25.54
CA GLY A 9 19.16 3.03 26.34
C GLY A 9 17.96 3.61 25.60
N CYS A 10 16.79 3.31 26.15
CA CYS A 10 15.49 3.85 25.77
C CYS A 10 15.43 5.36 26.02
N ASP A 11 15.77 6.13 25.01
CA ASP A 11 15.12 7.40 24.77
C ASP A 11 14.12 7.13 23.65
N ALA A 12 12.84 7.22 23.99
CA ALA A 12 11.78 7.26 23.01
C ALA A 12 11.99 8.58 22.24
N ASP A 13 12.73 8.51 21.12
CA ASP A 13 12.67 9.56 20.12
C ASP A 13 11.20 9.68 19.74
N GLU A 14 10.57 10.80 20.07
CA GLU A 14 9.30 11.21 19.49
C GLU A 14 9.44 11.04 17.97
N PRO A 15 8.46 10.39 17.29
CA PRO A 15 8.53 10.27 15.86
C PRO A 15 8.68 11.69 15.31
N SER A 16 9.73 11.94 14.54
CA SER A 16 9.89 13.20 13.82
C SER A 16 8.60 13.41 13.07
N THR A 17 7.83 14.42 13.45
CA THR A 17 6.53 14.71 12.85
C THR A 17 6.80 15.04 11.39
N VAL A 18 6.62 14.04 10.53
CA VAL A 18 6.60 14.25 9.09
C VAL A 18 5.46 15.23 8.85
N PHE A 19 5.74 16.34 8.17
CA PHE A 19 4.72 17.32 7.83
C PHE A 19 3.54 16.60 7.16
N GLU A 20 2.35 16.78 7.70
CA GLU A 20 1.11 16.31 7.09
C GLU A 20 0.10 17.45 7.10
N TRP A 21 -0.51 17.70 5.96
CA TRP A 21 -1.66 18.57 5.82
C TRP A 21 -2.69 17.87 4.95
N ALA A 22 -3.87 17.70 5.50
CA ALA A 22 -5.00 17.13 4.80
C ALA A 22 -6.21 18.05 4.94
N VAL A 23 -6.94 18.27 3.84
CA VAL A 23 -8.07 19.19 3.78
C VAL A 23 -9.29 18.52 3.15
N ASN A 24 -10.45 18.70 3.79
CA ASN A 24 -11.75 18.27 3.29
C ASN A 24 -12.38 19.45 2.52
N ILE A 25 -12.46 19.35 1.21
CA ILE A 25 -12.88 20.44 0.32
C ILE A 25 -14.39 20.67 0.42
N GLY A 26 -14.78 21.89 0.83
CA GLY A 26 -16.19 22.26 1.04
C GLY A 26 -16.86 21.56 2.22
N GLY A 27 -16.13 20.75 2.99
CA GLY A 27 -16.62 19.96 4.11
C GLY A 27 -16.06 20.38 5.47
N PRO A 28 -16.57 19.82 6.57
CA PRO A 28 -16.08 20.04 7.94
C PRO A 28 -14.81 19.23 8.20
N ASP A 29 -14.23 19.44 9.39
CA ASP A 29 -13.17 18.56 9.91
C ASP A 29 -13.64 17.09 9.88
N TYR A 30 -12.72 16.21 9.46
CA TYR A 30 -12.99 14.79 9.35
C TYR A 30 -11.75 13.97 9.73
N THR A 31 -11.94 12.81 10.37
CA THR A 31 -10.85 11.87 10.61
C THR A 31 -11.10 10.61 9.79
N GLY A 32 -10.20 10.30 8.88
CA GLY A 32 -10.26 9.13 8.03
C GLY A 32 -10.06 7.82 8.79
N ALA A 33 -10.46 6.72 8.17
CA ALA A 33 -10.30 5.37 8.72
C ALA A 33 -8.83 5.00 8.97
N ASP A 34 -7.90 5.59 8.23
CA ASP A 34 -6.45 5.45 8.40
C ASP A 34 -5.87 6.36 9.51
N GLY A 35 -6.71 7.18 10.16
CA GLY A 35 -6.31 8.14 11.19
C GLY A 35 -5.88 9.50 10.64
N THR A 36 -5.86 9.72 9.32
CA THR A 36 -5.55 11.02 8.71
C THR A 36 -6.58 12.08 9.16
N ARG A 37 -6.11 13.21 9.67
CA ARG A 37 -6.95 14.31 10.12
C ARG A 37 -7.10 15.35 9.02
N TYR A 38 -8.24 15.37 8.38
CA TYR A 38 -8.62 16.38 7.41
C TYR A 38 -9.22 17.57 8.13
N VAL A 39 -8.63 18.73 7.95
CA VAL A 39 -9.21 19.97 8.45
C VAL A 39 -10.30 20.46 7.49
N ALA A 40 -11.23 21.27 7.99
CA ALA A 40 -12.15 22.02 7.15
C ALA A 40 -11.35 22.85 6.14
N GLU A 41 -11.99 23.20 5.03
CA GLU A 41 -11.34 23.87 3.90
C GLU A 41 -10.53 25.09 4.31
N GLU A 42 -9.23 25.06 4.02
CA GLU A 42 -8.31 26.18 4.16
C GLU A 42 -7.30 26.18 2.98
N PHE A 43 -6.76 27.34 2.63
CA PHE A 43 -5.81 27.55 1.52
C PHE A 43 -6.33 27.11 0.14
N VAL A 44 -7.63 26.96 0.00
CA VAL A 44 -8.33 26.61 -1.23
C VAL A 44 -9.23 27.77 -1.63
N SER A 45 -9.30 28.06 -2.91
CA SER A 45 -10.12 29.16 -3.45
C SER A 45 -10.65 28.82 -4.83
N GLY A 46 -11.66 29.56 -5.27
CA GLY A 46 -12.30 29.39 -6.58
C GLY A 46 -13.22 28.18 -6.65
N GLY A 47 -13.91 28.04 -7.78
CA GLY A 47 -14.95 27.03 -7.96
C GLY A 47 -16.16 27.20 -7.04
N GLU A 48 -17.19 26.43 -7.27
CA GLU A 48 -18.42 26.37 -6.47
C GLU A 48 -18.45 25.11 -5.62
N VAL A 49 -18.94 25.22 -4.38
CA VAL A 49 -19.10 24.05 -3.49
C VAL A 49 -20.34 23.27 -3.89
N GLY A 50 -20.18 21.98 -4.11
CA GLY A 50 -21.24 21.00 -4.32
C GLY A 50 -21.29 19.94 -3.23
N VAL A 51 -22.38 19.20 -3.19
CA VAL A 51 -22.59 18.07 -2.27
C VAL A 51 -23.10 16.85 -2.99
N LEU A 52 -22.74 15.67 -2.48
CA LEU A 52 -23.19 14.36 -2.95
C LEU A 52 -23.84 13.60 -1.80
N ASP A 53 -24.94 12.93 -2.06
CA ASP A 53 -25.69 12.17 -1.04
C ASP A 53 -25.11 10.78 -0.78
N GLU A 54 -24.52 10.15 -1.82
CA GLU A 54 -24.04 8.78 -1.76
C GLU A 54 -22.69 8.65 -2.48
N ILE A 55 -21.77 7.91 -1.86
CA ILE A 55 -20.43 7.63 -2.41
C ILE A 55 -20.16 6.13 -2.38
N LEU A 56 -19.66 5.61 -3.49
CA LEU A 56 -19.30 4.21 -3.67
C LEU A 56 -17.78 4.02 -3.60
N GLY A 57 -17.34 2.83 -3.18
CA GLY A 57 -15.95 2.38 -3.30
C GLY A 57 -14.96 3.09 -2.39
N SER A 58 -15.38 3.58 -1.21
CA SER A 58 -14.52 4.16 -0.19
C SER A 58 -14.84 3.63 1.20
N GLN A 59 -13.80 3.49 2.04
CA GLN A 59 -13.96 3.31 3.49
C GLN A 59 -14.27 4.64 4.20
N ASP A 60 -13.99 5.76 3.54
CA ASP A 60 -14.22 7.12 3.99
C ASP A 60 -15.20 7.86 3.08
N PRO A 61 -16.46 7.40 2.93
CA PRO A 61 -17.40 8.00 1.99
C PRO A 61 -17.68 9.48 2.29
N GLN A 62 -17.66 9.88 3.56
CA GLN A 62 -17.88 11.27 3.96
C GLN A 62 -16.87 12.26 3.40
N LEU A 63 -15.63 11.80 3.10
CA LEU A 63 -14.60 12.64 2.49
C LEU A 63 -14.93 13.10 1.07
N TYR A 64 -15.88 12.45 0.43
CA TYR A 64 -16.29 12.72 -0.95
C TYR A 64 -17.69 13.32 -1.06
N THR A 65 -18.39 13.51 0.07
CA THR A 65 -19.75 14.07 0.06
C THR A 65 -19.77 15.57 -0.22
N SER A 66 -18.66 16.26 -0.06
CA SER A 66 -18.46 17.65 -0.49
C SER A 66 -17.35 17.74 -1.52
N PHE A 67 -17.42 18.71 -2.39
CA PHE A 67 -16.42 18.96 -3.42
C PHE A 67 -16.50 20.41 -3.91
N ARG A 68 -15.47 20.89 -4.60
CA ARG A 68 -15.54 22.07 -5.46
C ARG A 68 -15.54 21.68 -6.93
N GLU A 69 -16.23 22.45 -7.75
CA GLU A 69 -16.22 22.38 -9.21
C GLU A 69 -15.94 23.76 -9.78
N GLY A 70 -15.00 23.87 -10.73
CA GLY A 70 -14.64 25.13 -11.39
C GLY A 70 -13.15 25.44 -11.34
N ASP A 71 -12.78 26.73 -11.43
CA ASP A 71 -11.39 27.21 -11.34
C ASP A 71 -10.87 27.08 -9.89
N ILE A 72 -10.52 25.85 -9.50
CA ILE A 72 -10.04 25.52 -8.14
C ILE A 72 -8.56 25.84 -8.06
N ARG A 73 -8.14 26.50 -6.98
CA ARG A 73 -6.74 26.82 -6.69
C ARG A 73 -6.39 26.53 -5.26
N VAL A 74 -5.21 25.95 -5.05
CA VAL A 74 -4.60 25.76 -3.74
C VAL A 74 -3.34 26.62 -3.70
N ASP A 75 -3.17 27.42 -2.67
CA ASP A 75 -1.92 28.16 -2.39
C ASP A 75 -1.62 28.06 -0.89
N ARG A 76 -0.78 27.08 -0.53
CA ARG A 76 -0.39 26.83 0.85
C ARG A 76 1.06 27.18 1.09
N PRO A 77 1.37 28.08 2.05
CA PRO A 77 2.72 28.25 2.57
C PRO A 77 3.22 26.95 3.20
N ILE A 78 4.39 26.48 2.76
CA ILE A 78 4.99 25.23 3.19
C ILE A 78 6.50 25.29 3.04
N ALA A 79 7.25 24.63 3.90
CA ALA A 79 8.71 24.64 3.81
C ALA A 79 9.22 24.03 2.49
N ASN A 80 10.39 24.44 2.05
CA ASN A 80 11.04 23.80 0.91
C ASN A 80 11.34 22.33 1.25
N GLY A 81 11.09 21.45 0.29
CA GLY A 81 11.24 20.00 0.50
C GLY A 81 10.60 19.17 -0.59
N ILE A 82 10.54 17.89 -0.34
CA ILE A 82 9.88 16.92 -1.24
C ILE A 82 8.61 16.39 -0.55
N TYR A 83 7.53 16.36 -1.29
CA TYR A 83 6.20 16.02 -0.79
C TYR A 83 5.52 14.98 -1.69
N ASP A 84 4.72 14.13 -1.09
CA ASP A 84 3.72 13.34 -1.80
C ASP A 84 2.37 14.03 -1.67
N VAL A 85 1.67 14.18 -2.79
CA VAL A 85 0.37 14.84 -2.85
C VAL A 85 -0.67 13.84 -3.32
N THR A 86 -1.71 13.65 -2.52
CA THR A 86 -2.82 12.73 -2.83
C THR A 86 -4.10 13.52 -3.03
N PHE A 87 -4.74 13.33 -4.15
CA PHE A 87 -5.99 13.95 -4.55
C PHE A 87 -7.14 12.96 -4.43
N HIS A 88 -8.30 13.44 -4.00
CA HIS A 88 -9.52 12.65 -3.88
C HIS A 88 -10.63 13.25 -4.74
N PHE A 89 -11.28 12.42 -5.56
CA PHE A 89 -12.31 12.81 -6.51
C PHE A 89 -13.50 11.86 -6.45
N ALA A 90 -14.70 12.39 -6.71
CA ALA A 90 -15.87 11.59 -7.05
C ALA A 90 -16.68 12.38 -8.09
N GLU A 91 -17.03 11.76 -9.22
CA GLU A 91 -17.80 12.43 -10.29
C GLU A 91 -19.22 12.69 -9.82
N PRO A 92 -19.66 13.97 -9.73
CA PRO A 92 -21.00 14.31 -9.28
C PRO A 92 -22.06 14.23 -10.36
N ALA A 93 -21.67 14.35 -11.64
CA ALA A 93 -22.58 14.45 -12.76
C ALA A 93 -22.79 13.10 -13.44
N GLU A 94 -23.98 12.91 -14.00
CA GLU A 94 -24.30 11.75 -14.86
C GLU A 94 -23.74 11.99 -16.27
N ILE A 95 -22.43 11.75 -16.42
CA ILE A 95 -21.67 11.94 -17.66
C ILE A 95 -20.94 10.67 -18.05
N GLY A 96 -20.54 10.58 -19.31
CA GLY A 96 -19.70 9.50 -19.83
C GLY A 96 -18.21 9.77 -19.73
N GLY A 97 -17.40 8.77 -20.04
CA GLY A 97 -15.96 8.94 -20.21
C GLY A 97 -15.64 9.95 -21.31
N GLY A 98 -14.61 10.77 -21.11
CA GLY A 98 -14.19 11.84 -22.02
C GLY A 98 -14.95 13.16 -21.88
N GLU A 99 -16.02 13.20 -21.08
CA GLU A 99 -16.82 14.43 -20.94
C GLU A 99 -16.27 15.40 -19.87
N ARG A 100 -15.48 14.91 -18.89
CA ARG A 100 -14.72 15.73 -17.96
C ARG A 100 -13.27 15.32 -18.01
N LEU A 101 -12.43 16.22 -18.51
CA LEU A 101 -10.99 16.05 -18.63
C LEU A 101 -10.28 17.29 -18.11
N PHE A 102 -9.31 17.11 -17.24
CA PHE A 102 -8.51 18.22 -16.73
C PHE A 102 -7.09 17.80 -16.36
N ASP A 103 -6.19 18.76 -16.47
CA ASP A 103 -4.81 18.60 -16.03
C ASP A 103 -4.65 19.00 -14.56
N ILE A 104 -3.69 18.40 -13.88
CA ILE A 104 -3.23 18.87 -12.58
C ILE A 104 -1.85 19.49 -12.74
N ILE A 105 -1.73 20.72 -12.30
CA ILE A 105 -0.51 21.53 -12.37
C ILE A 105 -0.06 21.85 -10.95
N VAL A 106 1.15 21.48 -10.59
CA VAL A 106 1.74 21.77 -9.28
C VAL A 106 3.00 22.60 -9.46
N ASN A 107 3.06 23.75 -8.80
CA ASN A 107 4.16 24.73 -8.91
C ASN A 107 4.53 25.06 -10.37
N GLY A 108 3.51 25.21 -11.23
CA GLY A 108 3.67 25.53 -12.65
C GLY A 108 4.08 24.34 -13.53
N LYS A 109 4.26 23.13 -12.95
CA LYS A 109 4.56 21.92 -13.70
C LYS A 109 3.33 21.03 -13.80
N ARG A 110 2.95 20.62 -15.01
CA ARG A 110 1.90 19.62 -15.22
C ARG A 110 2.38 18.28 -14.69
N VAL A 111 1.67 17.75 -13.69
CA VAL A 111 1.98 16.46 -13.04
C VAL A 111 1.03 15.34 -13.44
N LEU A 112 -0.15 15.71 -13.96
CA LEU A 112 -1.11 14.77 -14.53
C LEU A 112 -1.78 15.43 -15.73
N HIS A 113 -2.01 14.66 -16.78
CA HIS A 113 -2.61 15.12 -18.03
C HIS A 113 -3.93 14.39 -18.27
N ASP A 114 -4.97 15.16 -18.65
CA ASP A 114 -6.30 14.67 -19.04
C ASP A 114 -6.87 13.62 -18.04
N LEU A 115 -6.90 13.95 -16.76
CA LEU A 115 -7.56 13.09 -15.77
C LEU A 115 -9.03 12.95 -16.13
N ASP A 116 -9.45 11.72 -16.35
CA ASP A 116 -10.85 11.32 -16.52
C ASP A 116 -11.27 10.48 -15.31
N VAL A 117 -12.08 11.07 -14.43
CA VAL A 117 -12.57 10.40 -13.22
C VAL A 117 -13.49 9.24 -13.59
N MET A 118 -14.32 9.40 -14.62
CA MET A 118 -15.25 8.35 -15.05
C MET A 118 -14.55 7.14 -15.64
N VAL A 119 -13.59 7.35 -16.55
CA VAL A 119 -12.81 6.25 -17.13
C VAL A 119 -11.99 5.56 -16.04
N SER A 120 -11.40 6.31 -15.12
CA SER A 120 -10.63 5.77 -13.99
C SER A 120 -11.48 4.96 -13.01
N ARG A 121 -12.82 5.06 -13.07
CA ARG A 121 -13.78 4.33 -12.24
C ARG A 121 -14.73 3.42 -13.04
N ASP A 122 -14.31 3.00 -14.22
CA ASP A 122 -15.10 2.09 -15.10
C ASP A 122 -16.51 2.60 -15.40
N GLY A 123 -16.67 3.91 -15.56
CA GLY A 123 -17.96 4.55 -15.81
C GLY A 123 -18.90 4.65 -14.60
N LYS A 124 -18.37 4.44 -13.38
CA LYS A 124 -19.17 4.50 -12.14
C LYS A 124 -19.19 5.93 -11.57
N ILE A 125 -20.33 6.60 -11.70
CA ILE A 125 -20.56 7.89 -11.04
C ILE A 125 -20.52 7.76 -9.51
N ARG A 126 -20.22 8.87 -8.82
CA ARG A 126 -20.16 8.91 -7.33
C ARG A 126 -19.24 7.84 -6.74
N SER A 127 -18.26 7.38 -7.51
CA SER A 127 -17.29 6.39 -7.07
C SER A 127 -15.98 7.09 -6.70
N ALA A 128 -15.51 6.83 -5.49
CA ALA A 128 -14.29 7.44 -4.97
C ALA A 128 -13.06 7.06 -5.81
N LEU A 129 -12.31 8.07 -6.24
CA LEU A 129 -11.02 7.93 -6.91
C LEU A 129 -9.95 8.63 -6.08
N THR A 130 -8.85 7.93 -5.83
CA THR A 130 -7.65 8.50 -5.21
C THR A 130 -6.51 8.51 -6.21
N VAL A 131 -5.86 9.65 -6.37
CA VAL A 131 -4.71 9.84 -7.26
C VAL A 131 -3.53 10.37 -6.45
N ALA A 132 -2.46 9.60 -6.35
CA ALA A 132 -1.25 9.99 -5.65
C ALA A 132 -0.15 10.43 -6.62
N ILE A 133 0.41 11.60 -6.40
CA ILE A 133 1.54 12.15 -7.15
C ILE A 133 2.73 12.23 -6.19
N PRO A 134 3.71 11.34 -6.33
CA PRO A 134 4.88 11.34 -5.46
C PRO A 134 5.93 12.36 -5.92
N ASN A 135 6.83 12.71 -4.97
CA ASN A 135 8.06 13.48 -5.24
C ASN A 135 7.80 14.89 -5.82
N ILE A 136 6.80 15.59 -5.32
CA ILE A 136 6.60 17.01 -5.64
C ILE A 136 7.66 17.83 -4.91
N GLU A 137 8.47 18.56 -5.67
CA GLU A 137 9.50 19.45 -5.15
C GLU A 137 8.91 20.85 -4.90
N VAL A 138 9.11 21.36 -3.68
CA VAL A 138 8.80 22.75 -3.30
C VAL A 138 10.13 23.48 -3.06
N THR A 139 10.35 24.57 -3.81
CA THR A 139 11.61 25.36 -3.75
C THR A 139 11.38 26.84 -3.45
N ASN A 140 10.13 27.27 -3.33
CA ASN A 140 9.74 28.67 -3.16
C ASN A 140 8.81 28.90 -1.96
N GLU A 141 8.85 28.00 -0.99
CA GLU A 141 8.07 28.06 0.26
C GLU A 141 6.55 28.07 0.06
N HIS A 142 6.06 27.67 -1.12
CA HIS A 142 4.66 27.56 -1.44
C HIS A 142 4.36 26.30 -2.25
N LEU A 143 3.29 25.61 -1.89
CA LEU A 143 2.66 24.59 -2.71
C LEU A 143 1.46 25.24 -3.43
N ARG A 144 1.57 25.40 -4.75
CA ARG A 144 0.50 25.91 -5.60
C ARG A 144 -0.01 24.80 -6.49
N ILE A 145 -1.33 24.59 -6.46
CA ILE A 145 -1.99 23.60 -7.28
C ILE A 145 -3.10 24.27 -8.07
N GLU A 146 -3.11 24.00 -9.36
CA GLU A 146 -4.10 24.49 -10.31
C GLU A 146 -4.65 23.29 -11.10
N PHE A 147 -5.92 23.40 -11.47
CA PHE A 147 -6.60 22.40 -12.29
C PHE A 147 -7.01 23.07 -13.59
N ALA A 148 -6.46 22.61 -14.73
CA ALA A 148 -6.73 23.20 -16.04
C ALA A 148 -7.71 22.34 -16.83
N PRO A 149 -8.94 22.84 -17.10
CA PRO A 149 -9.93 22.06 -17.82
C PRO A 149 -9.54 21.88 -19.30
N THR A 150 -9.71 20.66 -19.81
CA THR A 150 -9.71 20.33 -21.24
C THR A 150 -11.15 20.12 -21.72
N ALA A 151 -11.97 19.48 -20.89
CA ALA A 151 -13.40 19.32 -21.12
C ALA A 151 -14.13 19.40 -19.78
N ARG A 152 -15.14 20.22 -19.66
CA ARG A 152 -15.89 20.53 -18.45
C ARG A 152 -14.98 21.02 -17.29
N GLU A 153 -15.57 21.63 -16.30
CA GLU A 153 -14.84 22.17 -15.15
C GLU A 153 -14.25 21.06 -14.26
N PRO A 154 -13.03 21.26 -13.69
CA PRO A 154 -12.42 20.34 -12.73
C PRO A 154 -13.25 20.20 -11.45
N ILE A 155 -13.04 19.08 -10.76
CA ILE A 155 -13.62 18.79 -9.44
C ILE A 155 -12.50 18.43 -8.47
N LEU A 156 -12.74 18.63 -7.15
CA LEU A 156 -11.85 18.16 -6.09
C LEU A 156 -12.65 17.96 -4.79
N SER A 157 -12.51 16.79 -4.15
CA SER A 157 -13.21 16.46 -2.90
C SER A 157 -12.31 16.58 -1.68
N ALA A 158 -11.05 16.16 -1.77
CA ALA A 158 -10.08 16.31 -0.68
C ALA A 158 -8.64 16.28 -1.21
N LEU A 159 -7.72 16.74 -0.37
CA LEU A 159 -6.29 16.78 -0.67
C LEU A 159 -5.49 16.37 0.56
N VAL A 160 -4.43 15.58 0.36
CA VAL A 160 -3.46 15.25 1.40
C VAL A 160 -2.06 15.58 0.89
N VAL A 161 -1.27 16.27 1.70
CA VAL A 161 0.14 16.59 1.44
C VAL A 161 0.99 16.04 2.57
N ARG A 162 1.92 15.15 2.24
CA ARG A 162 2.85 14.55 3.21
C ARG A 162 4.28 14.90 2.83
N GLY A 163 4.99 15.55 3.75
CA GLY A 163 6.40 15.82 3.58
C GLY A 163 7.21 14.53 3.65
N LYS A 164 8.20 14.41 2.77
CA LYS A 164 9.23 13.39 2.89
C LYS A 164 10.31 13.88 3.84
N SER A 165 10.74 13.01 4.74
CA SER A 165 11.91 13.31 5.56
C SER A 165 13.12 13.54 4.64
N THR A 166 13.84 14.65 4.84
CA THR A 166 15.11 14.93 4.17
C THR A 166 16.26 14.11 4.77
N GLU A 167 16.05 13.51 5.94
CA GLU A 167 16.95 12.50 6.45
C GLU A 167 16.85 11.26 5.56
N PRO A 168 17.98 10.68 5.14
CA PRO A 168 17.94 9.41 4.43
C PRO A 168 17.14 8.44 5.29
N ASP A 169 16.11 7.84 4.71
CA ASP A 169 15.26 6.86 5.37
C ASP A 169 16.14 5.88 6.14
N LYS A 170 16.28 6.10 7.43
CA LYS A 170 16.95 5.14 8.29
C LYS A 170 16.00 3.98 8.47
N TRP A 171 16.10 3.03 7.53
CA TRP A 171 15.38 1.79 7.69
C TRP A 171 15.67 1.20 9.06
N ARG A 172 14.63 1.06 9.89
CA ARG A 172 14.75 0.36 11.16
C ARG A 172 14.29 -1.08 10.95
N LEU A 173 15.15 -2.02 11.32
CA LEU A 173 14.74 -3.43 11.32
C LEU A 173 13.63 -3.61 12.37
N VAL A 174 12.43 -3.96 11.90
CA VAL A 174 11.26 -4.22 12.76
C VAL A 174 11.02 -5.72 12.94
N TRP A 175 11.46 -6.52 11.99
CA TRP A 175 11.38 -7.98 12.03
C TRP A 175 12.46 -8.58 11.14
N GLY A 176 13.02 -9.69 11.53
CA GLY A 176 13.99 -10.41 10.73
C GLY A 176 14.32 -11.77 11.35
N ASP A 177 14.89 -12.64 10.54
CA ASP A 177 15.50 -13.90 10.99
C ASP A 177 16.79 -14.13 10.22
N GLU A 178 17.91 -14.10 10.93
CA GLU A 178 19.24 -14.37 10.37
C GLU A 178 19.61 -15.87 10.51
N PHE A 179 18.69 -16.67 11.07
CA PHE A 179 18.86 -18.11 11.22
C PHE A 179 20.10 -18.52 12.01
N ASP A 180 20.42 -17.77 13.07
CA ASP A 180 21.62 -17.95 13.87
C ASP A 180 21.61 -19.19 14.80
N ARG A 181 20.44 -19.80 14.98
CA ARG A 181 20.27 -20.94 15.88
C ARG A 181 19.95 -22.19 15.07
N ASP A 182 20.89 -23.13 15.05
CA ASP A 182 20.70 -24.44 14.42
C ASP A 182 19.52 -25.22 15.02
N GLY A 183 18.83 -25.97 14.18
CA GLY A 183 17.71 -26.83 14.56
C GLY A 183 16.42 -26.47 13.82
N ARG A 184 15.32 -26.46 14.53
CA ARG A 184 14.01 -26.09 13.95
C ARG A 184 13.92 -24.56 13.75
N PRO A 185 13.29 -24.06 12.66
CA PRO A 185 12.96 -22.65 12.53
C PRO A 185 12.24 -22.12 13.77
N ASP A 186 12.56 -20.89 14.18
CA ASP A 186 12.01 -20.29 15.41
C ASP A 186 10.48 -20.22 15.37
N PRO A 187 9.77 -20.95 16.26
CA PRO A 187 8.32 -20.98 16.27
C PRO A 187 7.67 -19.64 16.68
N ASN A 188 8.45 -18.69 17.21
CA ASN A 188 7.96 -17.33 17.47
C ASN A 188 7.96 -16.45 16.20
N ARG A 189 8.65 -16.87 15.15
CA ARG A 189 8.77 -16.14 13.87
C ARG A 189 8.07 -16.85 12.72
N TRP A 190 8.04 -18.18 12.75
CA TRP A 190 7.55 -18.99 11.64
C TRP A 190 6.46 -19.98 12.08
N ASN A 191 5.43 -20.09 11.26
CA ASN A 191 4.51 -21.21 11.25
C ASN A 191 4.98 -22.17 10.15
N MET A 192 4.99 -23.45 10.43
CA MET A 192 5.27 -24.49 9.44
C MET A 192 3.95 -25.17 9.08
N GLU A 193 3.59 -25.14 7.82
CA GLU A 193 2.35 -25.72 7.34
C GLU A 193 2.51 -27.22 7.05
N GLU A 194 1.48 -27.97 7.38
CA GLU A 194 1.41 -29.42 7.12
C GLU A 194 0.19 -29.70 6.24
N TRP A 195 0.46 -29.91 4.96
CA TRP A 195 -0.59 -30.11 3.96
C TRP A 195 -0.34 -31.38 3.14
N PRO A 196 -1.38 -32.16 2.83
CA PRO A 196 -1.29 -33.22 1.84
C PRO A 196 -0.88 -32.66 0.47
N ALA A 197 -0.43 -33.56 -0.42
CA ALA A 197 -0.22 -33.17 -1.81
C ALA A 197 -1.54 -32.72 -2.46
N ARG A 198 -1.45 -31.77 -3.40
CA ARG A 198 -2.56 -31.30 -4.25
C ARG A 198 -3.66 -30.52 -3.52
N VAL A 199 -3.34 -29.93 -2.37
CA VAL A 199 -4.28 -29.04 -1.66
C VAL A 199 -4.42 -27.71 -2.43
N VAL A 200 -3.31 -27.18 -2.96
CA VAL A 200 -3.28 -25.95 -3.75
C VAL A 200 -2.46 -26.18 -5.02
N ASN A 201 -2.82 -25.52 -6.10
CA ASN A 201 -2.10 -25.44 -7.39
C ASN A 201 -1.70 -26.81 -7.99
N ASP A 202 -2.39 -27.90 -7.64
CA ASP A 202 -2.03 -29.27 -8.04
C ASP A 202 -0.56 -29.66 -7.72
N GLU A 203 0.00 -29.10 -6.67
CA GLU A 203 1.38 -29.35 -6.24
C GLU A 203 1.56 -30.81 -5.82
N ASP A 204 2.57 -31.50 -6.37
CA ASP A 204 2.81 -32.93 -6.16
C ASP A 204 3.39 -33.29 -4.79
N GLN A 205 3.93 -32.31 -4.05
CA GLN A 205 4.53 -32.53 -2.74
C GLN A 205 3.53 -32.37 -1.60
N ALA A 206 3.73 -33.15 -0.54
CA ALA A 206 3.19 -32.83 0.77
C ALA A 206 4.12 -31.85 1.50
N TYR A 207 3.55 -30.90 2.22
CA TYR A 207 4.30 -30.02 3.11
C TYR A 207 4.35 -30.62 4.50
N THR A 208 5.53 -30.60 5.10
CA THR A 208 5.78 -31.18 6.42
C THR A 208 6.58 -30.25 7.31
N SER A 209 6.46 -30.40 8.62
CA SER A 209 7.27 -29.70 9.62
C SER A 209 8.51 -30.49 10.06
N ARG A 210 8.87 -31.52 9.32
CA ARG A 210 10.02 -32.38 9.64
C ARG A 210 11.35 -31.68 9.37
N PRO A 211 12.41 -31.97 10.15
CA PRO A 211 13.74 -31.40 9.95
C PRO A 211 14.37 -31.79 8.60
N GLU A 212 13.94 -32.92 8.02
CA GLU A 212 14.34 -33.34 6.68
C GLU A 212 13.89 -32.33 5.59
N ASN A 213 12.75 -31.64 5.80
CA ASN A 213 12.21 -30.69 4.85
C ASN A 213 12.51 -29.24 5.22
N ALA A 214 12.57 -28.89 6.53
CA ALA A 214 12.96 -27.54 6.93
C ALA A 214 13.78 -27.56 8.22
N ARG A 215 14.95 -26.95 8.17
CA ARG A 215 15.85 -26.80 9.32
C ARG A 215 16.73 -25.57 9.17
N VAL A 216 17.25 -25.11 10.29
CA VAL A 216 18.31 -24.11 10.34
C VAL A 216 19.63 -24.84 10.56
N GLU A 217 20.60 -24.57 9.73
CA GLU A 217 21.93 -25.17 9.79
C GLU A 217 22.98 -24.18 9.28
N ASN A 218 24.02 -23.92 10.09
CA ASN A 218 25.14 -23.03 9.75
C ASN A 218 24.71 -21.61 9.30
N GLY A 219 23.72 -21.02 9.99
CA GLY A 219 23.24 -19.66 9.65
C GLY A 219 22.35 -19.61 8.41
N LEU A 220 21.75 -20.73 8.02
CA LEU A 220 20.88 -20.82 6.84
C LEU A 220 19.58 -21.52 7.18
N LEU A 221 18.45 -20.98 6.75
CA LEU A 221 17.24 -21.78 6.62
C LEU A 221 17.37 -22.67 5.37
N ILE A 222 17.29 -23.95 5.53
CA ILE A 222 17.30 -24.94 4.47
C ILE A 222 15.87 -25.48 4.31
N ILE A 223 15.30 -25.25 3.12
CA ILE A 223 14.06 -25.89 2.69
C ILE A 223 14.44 -26.92 1.63
N GLU A 224 14.16 -28.19 1.91
CA GLU A 224 14.59 -29.30 1.07
C GLU A 224 13.37 -30.05 0.51
N ALA A 225 13.21 -30.01 -0.80
CA ALA A 225 12.27 -30.88 -1.49
C ALA A 225 12.89 -32.27 -1.68
N ARG A 226 12.18 -33.31 -1.28
CA ARG A 226 12.66 -34.68 -1.30
C ARG A 226 11.74 -35.55 -2.13
N ARG A 227 12.34 -36.50 -2.85
CA ARG A 227 11.60 -37.56 -3.50
C ARG A 227 11.50 -38.74 -2.55
N GLU A 228 10.33 -38.96 -1.99
CA GLU A 228 10.06 -40.05 -1.06
C GLU A 228 8.55 -40.33 -1.06
N ASP A 229 8.17 -41.55 -0.67
CA ASP A 229 6.77 -41.88 -0.46
C ASP A 229 6.37 -41.43 0.95
N PHE A 230 5.43 -40.50 1.04
CA PHE A 230 4.96 -39.95 2.30
C PHE A 230 3.45 -39.70 2.23
N GLU A 231 2.66 -40.44 2.97
CA GLU A 231 1.19 -40.31 3.09
C GLU A 231 0.47 -40.21 1.71
N GLY A 232 0.97 -40.97 0.72
CA GLY A 232 0.43 -40.96 -0.64
C GLY A 232 1.02 -39.90 -1.58
N ALA A 233 1.84 -39.00 -1.08
CA ALA A 233 2.61 -38.07 -1.92
C ALA A 233 3.92 -38.75 -2.36
N ARG A 234 4.42 -38.40 -3.55
CA ARG A 234 5.70 -38.85 -4.08
C ARG A 234 6.87 -37.91 -3.77
N TYR A 235 6.55 -36.75 -3.22
CA TYR A 235 7.50 -35.71 -2.85
C TYR A 235 7.07 -35.08 -1.53
N THR A 236 8.04 -34.59 -0.78
CA THR A 236 7.82 -33.75 0.40
C THR A 236 8.60 -32.46 0.26
N SER A 237 8.15 -31.41 0.91
CA SER A 237 8.83 -30.12 1.01
C SER A 237 8.39 -29.41 2.29
N ALA A 238 8.75 -28.15 2.45
CA ALA A 238 8.26 -27.31 3.53
C ALA A 238 7.70 -25.99 3.02
N ARG A 239 6.70 -25.47 3.73
CA ARG A 239 6.11 -24.17 3.55
C ARG A 239 6.08 -23.45 4.89
N LEU A 240 6.72 -22.30 4.96
CA LEU A 240 6.80 -21.48 6.16
C LEU A 240 6.11 -20.14 5.91
N GLN A 241 5.43 -19.62 6.91
CA GLN A 241 4.79 -18.31 6.84
C GLN A 241 4.84 -17.61 8.20
N SER A 242 4.79 -16.27 8.20
CA SER A 242 4.92 -15.43 9.38
C SER A 242 3.61 -14.80 9.86
N GLN A 243 2.46 -15.27 9.40
CA GLN A 243 1.15 -14.73 9.76
C GLN A 243 0.97 -14.70 11.29
N GLY A 244 0.57 -13.54 11.83
CA GLY A 244 0.41 -13.33 13.26
C GLY A 244 1.72 -13.20 14.04
N LYS A 245 2.88 -13.26 13.37
CA LYS A 245 4.22 -13.16 13.98
C LYS A 245 5.10 -12.10 13.33
N GLY A 246 4.78 -11.72 12.10
CA GLY A 246 5.46 -10.72 11.32
C GLY A 246 4.54 -10.22 10.24
N ASP A 247 3.47 -9.50 10.65
CA ASP A 247 2.51 -8.88 9.75
C ASP A 247 2.86 -7.40 9.60
N PHE A 248 2.94 -6.91 8.36
CA PHE A 248 3.41 -5.56 8.06
C PHE A 248 2.46 -4.90 7.06
N LEU A 249 2.12 -3.63 7.31
CA LEU A 249 1.30 -2.86 6.39
C LEU A 249 2.15 -2.25 5.27
N TYR A 250 3.35 -1.75 5.62
CA TYR A 250 4.31 -1.16 4.69
C TYR A 250 5.74 -1.52 5.13
N GLY A 251 6.68 -1.44 4.21
CA GLY A 251 8.08 -1.64 4.54
C GLY A 251 8.95 -2.01 3.36
N ARG A 252 10.23 -2.16 3.65
CA ARG A 252 11.23 -2.72 2.75
C ARG A 252 11.51 -4.16 3.18
N PHE A 253 11.37 -5.09 2.27
CA PHE A 253 11.63 -6.51 2.49
C PHE A 253 12.90 -6.91 1.77
N GLU A 254 13.84 -7.49 2.48
CA GLU A 254 15.10 -7.98 1.93
C GLU A 254 15.25 -9.46 2.27
N VAL A 255 15.43 -10.28 1.26
CA VAL A 255 15.66 -11.73 1.40
C VAL A 255 16.89 -12.12 0.59
N ARG A 256 17.85 -12.77 1.26
CA ARG A 256 19.00 -13.40 0.58
C ARG A 256 18.73 -14.89 0.46
N ALA A 257 18.57 -15.38 -0.76
CA ALA A 257 18.25 -16.77 -1.01
C ALA A 257 19.12 -17.38 -2.13
N LYS A 258 19.37 -18.67 -2.01
CA LYS A 258 19.90 -19.52 -3.09
C LYS A 258 18.78 -20.45 -3.54
N LEU A 259 18.21 -20.16 -4.70
CA LEU A 259 17.08 -20.93 -5.23
C LEU A 259 17.57 -22.21 -5.92
N PRO A 260 16.79 -23.31 -5.86
CA PRO A 260 17.08 -24.54 -6.58
C PRO A 260 17.00 -24.34 -8.09
N ARG A 261 17.66 -25.21 -8.83
CA ARG A 261 17.60 -25.26 -10.30
C ARG A 261 17.08 -26.62 -10.73
N GLY A 262 16.28 -26.62 -11.77
CA GLY A 262 15.78 -27.85 -12.38
C GLY A 262 14.34 -27.69 -12.87
N MET A 263 13.97 -28.54 -13.82
CA MET A 263 12.60 -28.59 -14.33
C MET A 263 11.67 -29.15 -13.24
N GLY A 264 10.55 -28.51 -13.03
CA GLY A 264 9.54 -28.87 -12.01
C GLY A 264 9.82 -28.30 -10.63
N THR A 265 10.87 -27.47 -10.42
CA THR A 265 11.07 -26.75 -9.16
C THR A 265 10.34 -25.42 -9.19
N TRP A 266 9.62 -25.11 -8.10
CA TRP A 266 8.91 -23.85 -7.93
C TRP A 266 9.21 -23.22 -6.56
N PRO A 267 10.42 -22.67 -6.38
CA PRO A 267 10.72 -21.92 -5.17
C PRO A 267 9.98 -20.57 -5.18
N ALA A 268 9.35 -20.22 -4.07
CA ALA A 268 8.61 -18.99 -3.94
C ALA A 268 8.95 -18.23 -2.65
N ILE A 269 9.15 -16.91 -2.79
CA ILE A 269 9.19 -15.93 -1.71
C ILE A 269 8.12 -14.91 -2.05
N TRP A 270 7.05 -14.85 -1.28
CA TRP A 270 5.85 -14.11 -1.62
C TRP A 270 5.10 -13.64 -0.39
N MET A 271 4.09 -12.82 -0.57
CA MET A 271 3.30 -12.24 0.50
C MET A 271 1.81 -12.36 0.17
N LEU A 272 1.01 -12.53 1.21
CA LEU A 272 -0.44 -12.40 1.18
C LEU A 272 -0.88 -11.43 2.26
N PRO A 273 -2.06 -10.81 2.12
CA PRO A 273 -2.71 -10.13 3.24
C PRO A 273 -2.89 -11.07 4.42
N SER A 274 -2.72 -10.58 5.65
CA SER A 274 -2.93 -11.37 6.88
C SER A 274 -4.35 -11.94 6.97
N ASN A 275 -5.32 -11.23 6.37
CA ASN A 275 -6.65 -11.76 6.09
C ASN A 275 -6.89 -11.69 4.55
N PRO A 276 -6.59 -12.76 3.82
CA PRO A 276 -6.70 -12.76 2.35
C PRO A 276 -8.12 -12.48 1.86
N PHE A 277 -9.14 -12.85 2.63
CA PHE A 277 -10.53 -12.65 2.25
C PHE A 277 -11.03 -11.22 2.41
N THR A 278 -10.34 -10.39 3.21
CA THR A 278 -10.74 -8.99 3.40
C THR A 278 -10.20 -8.06 2.31
N TYR A 279 -9.03 -8.39 1.73
CA TYR A 279 -8.30 -7.47 0.83
C TYR A 279 -8.13 -8.00 -0.59
N ALA A 280 -8.51 -9.23 -0.87
CA ALA A 280 -8.46 -9.82 -2.20
C ALA A 280 -9.60 -9.28 -3.08
N THR A 281 -9.53 -8.00 -3.44
CA THR A 281 -10.61 -7.29 -4.13
C THR A 281 -10.80 -7.72 -5.58
N THR A 282 -9.81 -8.35 -6.20
CA THR A 282 -9.90 -8.81 -7.60
C THR A 282 -10.22 -10.28 -7.76
N CYS A 283 -10.01 -11.07 -6.69
CA CYS A 283 -10.32 -12.50 -6.68
C CYS A 283 -11.51 -12.83 -5.75
N SER A 284 -11.96 -11.87 -4.93
CA SER A 284 -13.01 -12.09 -3.94
C SER A 284 -14.42 -12.27 -4.52
N ASP A 285 -14.61 -11.88 -5.79
CA ASP A 285 -15.88 -12.05 -6.48
C ASP A 285 -16.00 -13.43 -7.14
N ASP A 286 -14.95 -14.24 -7.11
CA ASP A 286 -14.99 -15.63 -7.55
C ASP A 286 -15.32 -16.52 -6.34
N PRO A 287 -16.56 -17.06 -6.26
CA PRO A 287 -16.95 -17.94 -5.16
C PRO A 287 -16.18 -19.27 -5.13
N ASP A 288 -15.47 -19.60 -6.21
CA ASP A 288 -14.67 -20.81 -6.34
C ASP A 288 -13.17 -20.58 -6.04
N TRP A 289 -12.76 -19.33 -5.77
CA TRP A 289 -11.37 -19.05 -5.41
C TRP A 289 -11.09 -19.50 -3.97
N GLN A 290 -10.30 -20.53 -3.83
CA GLN A 290 -9.97 -21.15 -2.54
C GLN A 290 -8.51 -20.84 -2.06
N GLY A 291 -7.94 -19.70 -2.42
CA GLY A 291 -6.66 -19.21 -1.90
C GLY A 291 -5.45 -19.68 -2.66
#